data_6c7d0840184463c83b6f3cac768da343
#
_entry.id   6c7d0840184463c83b6f3cac768da343
#
_cell.length_a   1.000
_cell.length_b   1.000
_cell.length_c   1.000
_cell.angle_alpha   90.00
_cell.angle_beta   90.00
_cell.angle_gamma   90.00
#
_symmetry.space_group_name_H-M   'P 1'
#
loop_
_entity.id
_entity.type
_entity.pdbx_description
1 polymer ?
#
loop_
_entity_poly.entity_id
_entity_poly.type
_entity_poly.pdbx_seq_one_letter_code
_entity_poly.pdbx_strand_id
1 'polypeptide(L)'
;IYSAHTNLDIAEGGTNSTLSNLLELNNVTGLFQTGETSFLGKIGYLKQEMTLNELANFVKEKLNLNHLVISGNKSTKIKKVGLCTGKGTDADFMQIAKNNDCQCYITGGLGYHDAQYAQDIGLCVIDGTHYFTEVIIVPVLCEYIKNKIPNVECVCSKINGQTLDIL
;
A
#
# COMPACT_ATOMS: atom_id res chain seq x y z
N ILE A 1 9.46 24.12 7.53
CA ILE A 1 9.36 22.66 7.33
C ILE A 1 7.88 22.30 7.34
N TYR A 2 7.45 21.53 6.36
CA TYR A 2 6.11 20.97 6.28
C TYR A 2 6.19 19.45 6.23
N SER A 3 5.46 18.77 7.11
CA SER A 3 5.35 17.29 7.12
C SER A 3 3.96 16.91 6.64
N ALA A 4 3.89 16.35 5.45
CA ALA A 4 2.68 15.68 4.98
C ALA A 4 2.62 14.27 5.60
N HIS A 5 1.46 13.90 6.15
CA HIS A 5 1.23 12.61 6.78
C HIS A 5 -0.08 12.02 6.26
N THR A 6 -1.03 11.65 7.09
CA THR A 6 -2.31 11.05 6.70
C THR A 6 -3.09 11.91 5.69
N ASN A 7 -2.93 13.24 5.70
CA ASN A 7 -3.51 14.11 4.69
C ASN A 7 -2.98 13.83 3.28
N LEU A 8 -1.74 13.33 3.13
CA LEU A 8 -1.20 12.90 1.85
C LEU A 8 -1.66 11.48 1.49
N ASP A 9 -1.89 10.63 2.48
CA ASP A 9 -2.37 9.26 2.25
C ASP A 9 -3.79 9.24 1.70
N ILE A 10 -4.66 10.15 2.17
CA ILE A 10 -6.07 10.27 1.74
C ILE A 10 -6.25 11.12 0.48
N ALA A 11 -5.25 11.93 0.11
CA ALA A 11 -5.36 12.80 -1.06
C ALA A 11 -5.54 11.97 -2.34
N GLU A 12 -6.30 12.53 -3.30
CA GLU A 12 -6.33 12.00 -4.66
C GLU A 12 -4.93 12.16 -5.28
N GLY A 13 -4.40 11.07 -5.85
CA GLY A 13 -3.01 11.04 -6.32
C GLY A 13 -1.96 10.94 -5.19
N GLY A 14 -2.38 10.83 -3.94
CA GLY A 14 -1.50 10.65 -2.78
C GLY A 14 -0.92 9.23 -2.66
N THR A 15 -0.39 8.89 -1.48
CA THR A 15 0.43 7.69 -1.27
C THR A 15 -0.30 6.39 -1.63
N ASN A 16 -1.54 6.23 -1.14
CA ASN A 16 -2.35 5.04 -1.44
C ASN A 16 -2.75 4.96 -2.93
N SER A 17 -3.02 6.10 -3.57
CA SER A 17 -3.29 6.15 -5.01
C SER A 17 -2.05 5.78 -5.81
N THR A 18 -0.88 6.25 -5.39
CA THR A 18 0.40 5.93 -6.02
C THR A 18 0.69 4.43 -5.95
N LEU A 19 0.49 3.79 -4.78
CA LEU A 19 0.67 2.35 -4.64
C LEU A 19 -0.32 1.58 -5.52
N SER A 20 -1.60 1.97 -5.54
CA SER A 20 -2.59 1.29 -6.39
C SER A 20 -2.27 1.38 -7.87
N ASN A 21 -1.74 2.53 -8.32
CA ASN A 21 -1.29 2.72 -9.71
C ASN A 21 -0.04 1.88 -10.01
N LEU A 22 0.93 1.84 -9.10
CA LEU A 22 2.15 1.05 -9.22
C LEU A 22 1.85 -0.44 -9.34
N LEU A 23 0.84 -0.92 -8.61
CA LEU A 23 0.34 -2.29 -8.67
C LEU A 23 -0.66 -2.53 -9.83
N GLU A 24 -0.89 -1.51 -10.65
CA GLU A 24 -1.73 -1.58 -11.86
C GLU A 24 -3.16 -2.06 -11.58
N LEU A 25 -3.72 -1.65 -10.43
CA LEU A 25 -5.07 -2.06 -10.03
C LEU A 25 -6.14 -1.39 -10.90
N ASN A 26 -7.19 -2.15 -11.19
CA ASN A 26 -8.37 -1.69 -11.92
C ASN A 26 -9.57 -1.50 -10.97
N ASN A 27 -10.54 -0.68 -11.38
CA ASN A 27 -11.78 -0.42 -10.64
C ASN A 27 -11.50 -0.04 -9.17
N VAL A 28 -10.57 0.90 -9.00
CA VAL A 28 -10.11 1.32 -7.67
C VAL A 28 -11.16 2.14 -6.96
N THR A 29 -11.43 1.77 -5.70
CA THR A 29 -12.33 2.49 -4.78
C THR A 29 -11.62 2.75 -3.45
N GLY A 30 -12.22 3.57 -2.58
CA GLY A 30 -11.70 3.78 -1.23
C GLY A 30 -11.92 2.57 -0.32
N LEU A 31 -11.01 2.35 0.64
CA LEU A 31 -11.12 1.29 1.64
C LEU A 31 -11.89 1.77 2.87
N PHE A 32 -11.31 2.66 3.66
CA PHE A 32 -11.86 3.16 4.93
C PHE A 32 -12.28 4.62 4.77
N GLN A 33 -13.58 4.89 4.95
CA GLN A 33 -14.12 6.23 4.83
C GLN A 33 -13.70 7.11 6.00
N THR A 34 -13.06 8.24 5.72
CA THR A 34 -12.57 9.22 6.69
C THR A 34 -13.33 10.55 6.66
N GLY A 35 -14.19 10.75 5.67
CA GLY A 35 -15.02 11.94 5.46
C GLY A 35 -16.05 11.67 4.37
N GLU A 36 -16.82 12.69 3.97
CA GLU A 36 -17.88 12.53 2.97
C GLU A 36 -17.36 11.92 1.65
N THR A 37 -16.21 12.36 1.18
CA THR A 37 -15.62 11.91 -0.10
C THR A 37 -14.19 11.40 0.04
N SER A 38 -13.66 11.33 1.26
CA SER A 38 -12.28 10.95 1.54
C SER A 38 -12.17 9.55 2.13
N PHE A 39 -11.13 8.82 1.70
CA PHE A 39 -10.89 7.44 2.11
C PHE A 39 -9.41 7.21 2.39
N LEU A 40 -9.12 6.50 3.46
CA LEU A 40 -7.78 5.97 3.75
C LEU A 40 -7.68 4.55 3.17
N GLY A 41 -6.61 4.29 2.43
CA GLY A 41 -6.43 3.03 1.70
C GLY A 41 -7.30 2.92 0.43
N LYS A 42 -7.05 1.88 -0.33
CA LYS A 42 -7.73 1.58 -1.59
C LYS A 42 -8.11 0.11 -1.67
N ILE A 43 -9.13 -0.16 -2.49
CA ILE A 43 -9.53 -1.51 -2.92
C ILE A 43 -9.49 -1.52 -4.45
N GLY A 44 -8.98 -2.61 -5.04
CA GLY A 44 -8.97 -2.73 -6.49
C GLY A 44 -8.77 -4.17 -6.96
N TYR A 45 -8.85 -4.37 -8.26
CA TYR A 45 -8.69 -5.67 -8.90
C TYR A 45 -7.36 -5.76 -9.64
N LEU A 46 -6.67 -6.88 -9.47
CA LEU A 46 -5.51 -7.22 -10.30
C LEU A 46 -5.94 -7.40 -11.77
N LYS A 47 -5.08 -7.06 -12.73
CA LYS A 47 -5.33 -7.28 -14.16
C LYS A 47 -5.65 -8.76 -14.45
N GLN A 48 -4.87 -9.65 -13.82
CA GLN A 48 -5.08 -11.11 -13.89
C GLN A 48 -5.04 -11.69 -12.46
N GLU A 49 -5.70 -12.83 -12.28
CA GLU A 49 -5.62 -13.58 -11.04
C GLU A 49 -4.19 -14.11 -10.81
N MET A 50 -3.70 -13.99 -9.61
CA MET A 50 -2.38 -14.46 -9.17
C MET A 50 -2.51 -15.30 -7.91
N THR A 51 -1.60 -16.22 -7.68
CA THR A 51 -1.41 -16.80 -6.34
C THR A 51 -0.82 -15.76 -5.39
N LEU A 52 -0.98 -15.95 -4.07
CA LEU A 52 -0.33 -15.08 -3.08
C LEU A 52 1.20 -14.99 -3.31
N ASN A 53 1.82 -16.10 -3.68
CA ASN A 53 3.26 -16.12 -3.95
C ASN A 53 3.63 -15.30 -5.21
N GLU A 54 2.85 -15.38 -6.28
CA GLU A 54 3.05 -14.58 -7.49
C GLU A 54 2.82 -13.09 -7.20
N LEU A 55 1.74 -12.76 -6.48
CA LEU A 55 1.44 -11.38 -6.08
C LEU A 55 2.54 -10.81 -5.18
N ALA A 56 3.04 -11.59 -4.21
CA ALA A 56 4.14 -11.17 -3.34
C ALA A 56 5.41 -10.84 -4.15
N ASN A 57 5.77 -11.67 -5.13
CA ASN A 57 6.91 -11.38 -6.00
C ASN A 57 6.66 -10.14 -6.87
N PHE A 58 5.45 -9.95 -7.37
CA PHE A 58 5.08 -8.76 -8.13
C PHE A 58 5.18 -7.48 -7.27
N VAL A 59 4.64 -7.49 -6.04
CA VAL A 59 4.76 -6.37 -5.10
C VAL A 59 6.23 -6.09 -4.77
N LYS A 60 7.01 -7.15 -4.51
CA LYS A 60 8.45 -7.06 -4.23
C LYS A 60 9.22 -6.37 -5.37
N GLU A 61 8.95 -6.75 -6.61
CA GLU A 61 9.54 -6.14 -7.81
C GLU A 61 9.13 -4.67 -7.94
N LYS A 62 7.83 -4.37 -7.84
CA LYS A 62 7.29 -3.02 -7.99
C LYS A 62 7.81 -2.04 -6.93
N LEU A 63 8.03 -2.50 -5.71
CA LEU A 63 8.59 -1.71 -4.61
C LEU A 63 10.13 -1.75 -4.54
N ASN A 64 10.78 -2.49 -5.47
CA ASN A 64 12.24 -2.68 -5.47
C ASN A 64 12.78 -3.20 -4.13
N LEU A 65 12.11 -4.22 -3.58
CA LEU A 65 12.46 -4.83 -2.30
C LEU A 65 13.34 -6.06 -2.49
N ASN A 66 14.26 -6.30 -1.56
CA ASN A 66 15.00 -7.55 -1.47
C ASN A 66 14.22 -8.65 -0.73
N HIS A 67 13.32 -8.26 0.17
CA HIS A 67 12.49 -9.14 0.99
C HIS A 67 11.14 -8.49 1.28
N LEU A 68 10.15 -9.30 1.63
CA LEU A 68 8.87 -8.86 2.21
C LEU A 68 8.31 -9.98 3.10
N VAL A 69 7.33 -9.65 3.91
CA VAL A 69 6.65 -10.64 4.77
C VAL A 69 5.28 -10.94 4.21
N ILE A 70 4.88 -12.21 4.27
CA ILE A 70 3.52 -12.64 3.89
C ILE A 70 2.87 -13.45 5.01
N SER A 71 1.57 -13.31 5.14
CA SER A 71 0.71 -14.17 5.96
C SER A 71 -0.38 -14.78 5.08
N GLY A 72 -0.59 -16.09 5.20
CA GLY A 72 -1.58 -16.84 4.44
C GLY A 72 -1.00 -17.96 3.59
N ASN A 73 -1.88 -18.71 2.94
CA ASN A 73 -1.47 -19.83 2.07
C ASN A 73 -0.94 -19.29 0.73
N LYS A 74 0.30 -19.62 0.40
CA LYS A 74 1.00 -19.18 -0.84
C LYS A 74 0.27 -19.51 -2.13
N SER A 75 -0.57 -20.55 -2.13
CA SER A 75 -1.35 -20.99 -3.30
C SER A 75 -2.73 -20.33 -3.40
N THR A 76 -3.13 -19.51 -2.42
CA THR A 76 -4.41 -18.80 -2.46
C THR A 76 -4.50 -17.92 -3.69
N LYS A 77 -5.60 -18.03 -4.44
CA LYS A 77 -5.87 -17.23 -5.62
C LYS A 77 -6.38 -15.84 -5.22
N ILE A 78 -5.75 -14.82 -5.74
CA ILE A 78 -6.02 -13.42 -5.46
C ILE A 78 -6.44 -12.72 -6.74
N LYS A 79 -7.59 -12.08 -6.70
CA LYS A 79 -8.10 -11.24 -7.79
C LYS A 79 -8.38 -9.82 -7.31
N LYS A 80 -8.86 -9.66 -6.08
CA LYS A 80 -9.20 -8.38 -5.47
C LYS A 80 -8.35 -8.16 -4.23
N VAL A 81 -7.78 -6.98 -4.13
CA VAL A 81 -6.87 -6.60 -3.04
C VAL A 81 -7.35 -5.32 -2.36
N GLY A 82 -7.17 -5.26 -1.04
CA GLY A 82 -7.16 -4.02 -0.29
C GLY A 82 -5.73 -3.58 -0.05
N LEU A 83 -5.50 -2.28 0.10
CA LEU A 83 -4.18 -1.77 0.47
C LEU A 83 -4.26 -0.51 1.35
N CYS A 84 -3.27 -0.35 2.22
CA CYS A 84 -2.98 0.89 2.91
C CYS A 84 -1.47 0.99 3.14
N THR A 85 -0.87 2.09 2.68
CA THR A 85 0.57 2.37 2.83
C THR A 85 0.92 2.65 4.29
N GLY A 86 2.20 2.49 4.64
CA GLY A 86 2.65 2.66 6.01
C GLY A 86 2.04 1.61 6.96
N LYS A 87 1.84 1.95 8.21
CA LYS A 87 1.21 1.05 9.19
C LYS A 87 -0.32 1.09 9.07
N GLY A 88 -0.86 0.43 8.08
CA GLY A 88 -2.31 0.27 7.89
C GLY A 88 -2.84 -1.10 8.36
N THR A 89 -2.32 -1.66 9.47
CA THR A 89 -2.64 -3.02 9.95
C THR A 89 -3.68 -3.10 11.05
N ASP A 90 -4.45 -2.04 11.28
CA ASP A 90 -5.54 -2.12 12.24
C ASP A 90 -6.58 -3.17 11.81
N ALA A 91 -7.10 -3.93 12.80
CA ALA A 91 -8.08 -4.98 12.57
C ALA A 91 -9.28 -4.51 11.74
N ASP A 92 -9.73 -3.27 11.96
CA ASP A 92 -10.84 -2.67 11.23
C ASP A 92 -10.57 -2.57 9.72
N PHE A 93 -9.36 -2.16 9.31
CA PHE A 93 -9.01 -2.07 7.89
C PHE A 93 -8.99 -3.44 7.22
N MET A 94 -8.42 -4.45 7.90
CA MET A 94 -8.40 -5.82 7.41
C MET A 94 -9.82 -6.40 7.34
N GLN A 95 -10.67 -6.14 8.34
CA GLN A 95 -12.06 -6.57 8.33
C GLN A 95 -12.86 -5.91 7.21
N ILE A 96 -12.65 -4.61 6.96
CA ILE A 96 -13.30 -3.90 5.86
C ILE A 96 -12.84 -4.45 4.51
N ALA A 97 -11.55 -4.72 4.33
CA ALA A 97 -11.04 -5.37 3.13
C ALA A 97 -11.70 -6.74 2.92
N LYS A 98 -11.80 -7.55 3.99
CA LYS A 98 -12.47 -8.85 3.95
C LYS A 98 -13.94 -8.74 3.60
N ASN A 99 -14.67 -7.81 4.22
CA ASN A 99 -16.10 -7.56 3.97
C ASN A 99 -16.38 -7.06 2.54
N ASN A 100 -15.36 -6.52 1.88
CA ASN A 100 -15.38 -6.14 0.46
C ASN A 100 -14.84 -7.24 -0.46
N ASP A 101 -14.83 -8.50 -0.02
CA ASP A 101 -14.38 -9.66 -0.79
C ASP A 101 -12.92 -9.60 -1.28
N CYS A 102 -12.05 -8.85 -0.60
CA CYS A 102 -10.62 -8.91 -0.86
C CYS A 102 -10.05 -10.25 -0.38
N GLN A 103 -9.21 -10.87 -1.20
CA GLN A 103 -8.49 -12.09 -0.81
C GLN A 103 -7.14 -11.77 -0.18
N CYS A 104 -6.61 -10.56 -0.44
CA CYS A 104 -5.32 -10.12 0.09
C CYS A 104 -5.38 -8.65 0.52
N TYR A 105 -4.61 -8.32 1.54
CA TYR A 105 -4.38 -6.97 2.02
C TYR A 105 -2.89 -6.64 1.94
N ILE A 106 -2.53 -5.48 1.36
CA ILE A 106 -1.15 -5.04 1.17
C ILE A 106 -0.90 -3.82 2.07
N THR A 107 0.15 -3.86 2.87
CA THR A 107 0.45 -2.84 3.88
C THR A 107 1.96 -2.72 4.13
N GLY A 108 2.39 -1.87 5.04
CA GLY A 108 3.79 -1.64 5.39
C GLY A 108 4.13 -1.81 6.87
N GLY A 109 3.44 -2.68 7.61
CA GLY A 109 3.74 -2.85 9.02
C GLY A 109 2.93 -3.95 9.70
N LEU A 110 3.12 -5.20 9.27
CA LEU A 110 2.40 -6.36 9.80
C LEU A 110 3.02 -6.85 11.12
N GLY A 111 2.29 -6.72 12.21
CA GLY A 111 2.62 -7.32 13.50
C GLY A 111 2.22 -8.80 13.58
N TYR A 112 2.77 -9.52 14.58
CA TYR A 112 2.47 -10.93 14.79
C TYR A 112 0.96 -11.17 15.04
N HIS A 113 0.34 -10.38 15.91
CA HIS A 113 -1.09 -10.52 16.24
C HIS A 113 -1.99 -10.09 15.07
N ASP A 114 -1.56 -9.11 14.27
CA ASP A 114 -2.26 -8.71 13.05
C ASP A 114 -2.27 -9.85 12.03
N ALA A 115 -1.14 -10.57 11.91
CA ALA A 115 -1.02 -11.75 11.05
C ALA A 115 -1.92 -12.90 11.53
N GLN A 116 -2.03 -13.13 12.84
CA GLN A 116 -2.96 -14.12 13.40
C GLN A 116 -4.41 -13.74 13.07
N TYR A 117 -4.79 -12.49 13.35
CA TYR A 117 -6.14 -12.01 13.06
C TYR A 117 -6.48 -12.15 11.57
N ALA A 118 -5.57 -11.75 10.68
CA ALA A 118 -5.78 -11.91 9.23
C ALA A 118 -6.03 -13.38 8.84
N GLN A 119 -5.28 -14.32 9.42
CA GLN A 119 -5.50 -15.76 9.19
C GLN A 119 -6.85 -16.22 9.71
N ASP A 120 -7.28 -15.79 10.90
CA ASP A 120 -8.55 -16.14 11.51
C ASP A 120 -9.74 -15.69 10.65
N ILE A 121 -9.66 -14.51 10.03
CA ILE A 121 -10.71 -14.03 9.11
C ILE A 121 -10.52 -14.54 7.67
N GLY A 122 -9.49 -15.34 7.39
CA GLY A 122 -9.21 -15.90 6.07
C GLY A 122 -8.78 -14.84 5.03
N LEU A 123 -7.97 -13.88 5.45
CA LEU A 123 -7.39 -12.83 4.62
C LEU A 123 -5.87 -13.04 4.49
N CYS A 124 -5.36 -13.11 3.28
CA CYS A 124 -3.91 -13.07 3.07
C CYS A 124 -3.38 -11.65 3.28
N VAL A 125 -2.13 -11.52 3.76
CA VAL A 125 -1.48 -10.21 3.92
C VAL A 125 -0.10 -10.22 3.29
N ILE A 126 0.26 -9.10 2.66
CA ILE A 126 1.61 -8.80 2.17
C ILE A 126 2.08 -7.53 2.87
N ASP A 127 3.23 -7.62 3.55
CA ASP A 127 3.91 -6.47 4.16
C ASP A 127 5.09 -6.04 3.27
N GLY A 128 4.91 -4.94 2.57
CA GLY A 128 5.92 -4.29 1.73
C GLY A 128 6.80 -3.30 2.48
N THR A 129 6.82 -3.35 3.81
CA THR A 129 7.47 -2.46 4.76
C THR A 129 6.98 -1.01 4.73
N HIS A 130 7.10 -0.30 5.85
CA HIS A 130 6.60 1.06 6.01
C HIS A 130 7.23 2.02 4.99
N TYR A 131 8.56 2.09 5.01
CA TYR A 131 9.31 3.01 4.17
C TYR A 131 9.05 2.80 2.68
N PHE A 132 9.11 1.56 2.19
CA PHE A 132 9.00 1.28 0.76
C PHE A 132 7.58 1.42 0.21
N THR A 133 6.55 1.26 1.06
CA THR A 133 5.16 1.55 0.65
C THR A 133 4.86 3.04 0.59
N GLU A 134 5.67 3.90 1.22
CA GLU A 134 5.46 5.35 1.27
C GLU A 134 6.43 6.15 0.40
N VAL A 135 7.72 5.77 0.32
CA VAL A 135 8.73 6.54 -0.42
C VAL A 135 8.40 6.70 -1.91
N ILE A 136 7.57 5.84 -2.45
CA ILE A 136 7.07 5.90 -3.83
C ILE A 136 6.36 7.21 -4.16
N ILE A 137 5.83 7.93 -3.16
CA ILE A 137 5.15 9.23 -3.36
C ILE A 137 6.13 10.36 -3.69
N VAL A 138 7.40 10.25 -3.26
CA VAL A 138 8.37 11.35 -3.37
C VAL A 138 8.55 11.85 -4.79
N PRO A 139 8.83 11.01 -5.80
CA PRO A 139 8.92 11.48 -7.19
C PRO A 139 7.59 12.02 -7.73
N VAL A 140 6.47 11.43 -7.34
CA VAL A 140 5.13 11.87 -7.78
C VAL A 140 4.81 13.25 -7.23
N LEU A 141 5.08 13.49 -5.94
CA LEU A 141 4.88 14.78 -5.30
C LEU A 141 5.83 15.85 -5.89
N CYS A 142 7.08 15.48 -6.14
CA CYS A 142 8.05 16.38 -6.78
C CYS A 142 7.56 16.84 -8.17
N GLU A 143 7.08 15.92 -8.97
CA GLU A 143 6.53 16.22 -10.30
C GLU A 143 5.25 17.07 -10.22
N TYR A 144 4.37 16.75 -9.28
CA TYR A 144 3.17 17.54 -9.02
C TYR A 144 3.52 19.00 -8.67
N ILE A 145 4.50 19.22 -7.77
CA ILE A 145 4.93 20.56 -7.37
C ILE A 145 5.54 21.31 -8.57
N LYS A 146 6.41 20.69 -9.34
CA LYS A 146 7.00 21.29 -10.56
C LYS A 146 5.93 21.78 -11.53
N ASN A 147 4.89 20.95 -11.74
CA ASN A 147 3.81 21.29 -12.66
C ASN A 147 2.90 22.41 -12.13
N LYS A 148 2.70 22.51 -10.81
CA LYS A 148 1.85 23.52 -10.20
C LYS A 148 2.57 24.84 -9.93
N ILE A 149 3.86 24.78 -9.66
CA ILE A 149 4.68 25.96 -9.27
C ILE A 149 5.97 25.96 -10.10
N PRO A 150 5.91 26.30 -11.39
CA PRO A 150 7.03 26.12 -12.32
C PRO A 150 8.26 26.98 -12.01
N ASN A 151 8.13 28.01 -11.17
CA ASN A 151 9.23 28.88 -10.77
C ASN A 151 9.95 28.42 -9.50
N VAL A 152 9.62 27.25 -8.98
CA VAL A 152 10.25 26.65 -7.80
C VAL A 152 11.09 25.45 -8.21
N GLU A 153 12.35 25.43 -7.83
CA GLU A 153 13.18 24.24 -7.97
C GLU A 153 12.71 23.18 -6.97
N CYS A 154 12.35 22.00 -7.46
CA CYS A 154 11.95 20.88 -6.64
C CYS A 154 12.94 19.72 -6.84
N VAL A 155 13.54 19.27 -5.74
CA VAL A 155 14.57 18.23 -5.74
C VAL A 155 14.14 17.09 -4.80
N CYS A 156 14.14 15.86 -5.30
CA CYS A 156 13.95 14.70 -4.46
C CYS A 156 15.23 14.38 -3.68
N SER A 157 15.12 14.17 -2.36
CA SER A 157 16.25 13.69 -1.57
C SER A 157 16.70 12.31 -2.07
N LYS A 158 18.01 12.09 -2.08
CA LYS A 158 18.64 10.79 -2.40
C LYS A 158 19.03 10.00 -1.13
N ILE A 159 18.73 10.54 0.04
CA ILE A 159 19.02 9.89 1.31
C ILE A 159 18.03 8.74 1.48
N ASN A 160 18.55 7.54 1.72
CA ASN A 160 17.71 6.41 2.11
C ASN A 160 17.23 6.62 3.55
N GLY A 161 15.91 6.72 3.74
CA GLY A 161 15.28 6.89 5.03
C GLY A 161 14.90 5.57 5.72
N GLN A 162 15.23 4.42 5.12
CA GLN A 162 14.97 3.12 5.74
C GLN A 162 15.86 2.95 6.99
N THR A 163 15.20 2.67 8.12
CA THR A 163 15.87 2.53 9.43
C THR A 163 15.97 1.09 9.91
N LEU A 164 15.32 0.16 9.20
CA LEU A 164 15.31 -1.27 9.53
C LEU A 164 16.06 -2.05 8.46
N ASP A 165 17.09 -2.77 8.85
CA ASP A 165 17.80 -3.69 7.99
C ASP A 165 17.40 -5.14 8.32
N ILE A 166 17.30 -5.99 7.30
CA ILE A 166 17.12 -7.43 7.46
C ILE A 166 18.40 -8.11 6.98
N LEU A 167 18.99 -8.86 7.87
CA LEU A 167 20.21 -9.62 7.64
C LEU A 167 19.92 -11.01 7.05
#